data_1dc1723ae26a00bf4a37a10f84cd1fb1
#
_entry.id   1dc1723ae26a00bf4a37a10f84cd1fb1
#
_cell.length_a   1.000
_cell.length_b   1.000
_cell.length_c   1.000
_cell.angle_alpha   90.00
_cell.angle_beta   90.00
_cell.angle_gamma   90.00
#
_symmetry.space_group_name_H-M   'P 1'
#
loop_
_entity.id
_entity.type
_entity.pdbx_description
1 polymer ?
#
loop_
_entity_poly.entity_id
_entity_poly.type
_entity_poly.pdbx_seq_one_letter_code
_entity_poly.pdbx_strand_id
1 'polypeptide(L)'
;MLNLETAEQLIASSRPRGGLLRGPMFMLLGLAVLLGAFSADSKLVPVSGAMPWILPQVLVLAMAALLVRSVRKQREFARDIQESAEAVQLRQWPRAWGALSRLLRKPVSHPTVRAESLLALAAVAEANEAFEASQRIYESMLEERQADPVQLYTARVGLGAALLRTGQTTDAVGLIDRLEREELPGSLRAHIELLALFREITMGHAADRLDRADERQHLFRRHLGTRAGYGYALLALAFDRAGRPERAAKFWQDATLLQPASELICRFGELRTIASKYPGSRIPRGLTTPEPLGP
;
A
#
# COMPACT_ATOMS: atom_id res chain seq x y z
N MET A 1 -0.11 -17.14 3.91
CA MET A 1 -0.49 -16.02 4.78
C MET A 1 0.65 -15.03 4.81
N LEU A 2 0.36 -13.73 4.92
CA LEU A 2 1.37 -12.69 5.07
C LEU A 2 1.91 -12.74 6.50
N ASN A 3 3.22 -12.94 6.66
CA ASN A 3 3.94 -12.84 7.92
C ASN A 3 5.16 -11.94 7.73
N LEU A 4 5.87 -11.63 8.81
CA LEU A 4 7.05 -10.76 8.80
C LEU A 4 8.12 -11.23 7.81
N GLU A 5 8.47 -12.51 7.84
CA GLU A 5 9.49 -13.09 6.96
C GLU A 5 9.12 -12.96 5.48
N THR A 6 7.85 -13.23 5.13
CA THR A 6 7.37 -13.07 3.76
C THR A 6 7.39 -11.61 3.31
N ALA A 7 7.06 -10.67 4.21
CA ALA A 7 7.14 -9.25 3.93
C ALA A 7 8.59 -8.82 3.64
N GLU A 8 9.55 -9.24 4.44
CA GLU A 8 10.97 -8.96 4.24
C GLU A 8 11.50 -9.54 2.93
N GLN A 9 11.11 -10.77 2.57
CA GLN A 9 11.46 -11.39 1.29
C GLN A 9 10.93 -10.58 0.11
N LEU A 10 9.68 -10.09 0.16
CA LEU A 10 9.08 -9.28 -0.89
C LEU A 10 9.73 -7.89 -0.97
N ILE A 11 10.04 -7.26 0.15
CA ILE A 11 10.78 -6.00 0.20
C ILE A 11 12.15 -6.16 -0.47
N ALA A 12 12.90 -7.19 -0.11
CA ALA A 12 14.23 -7.45 -0.65
C ALA A 12 14.21 -7.78 -2.15
N SER A 13 13.27 -8.64 -2.59
CA SER A 13 13.17 -9.06 -3.99
C SER A 13 12.70 -7.93 -4.93
N SER A 14 11.87 -7.01 -4.42
CA SER A 14 11.36 -5.88 -5.19
C SER A 14 12.35 -4.73 -5.36
N ARG A 15 13.48 -4.73 -4.63
CA ARG A 15 14.51 -3.68 -4.77
C ARG A 15 15.03 -3.59 -6.20
N PRO A 16 15.11 -2.38 -6.76
CA PRO A 16 15.66 -2.19 -8.10
C PRO A 16 17.11 -2.67 -8.12
N ARG A 17 17.39 -3.66 -8.94
CA ARG A 17 18.77 -4.07 -9.20
C ARG A 17 19.40 -2.97 -10.01
N GLY A 18 20.40 -2.30 -9.44
CA GLY A 18 21.12 -1.20 -10.08
C GLY A 18 21.44 -1.53 -11.54
N GLY A 19 21.24 -0.55 -12.38
CA GLY A 19 21.25 -0.48 -13.87
C GLY A 19 22.19 -1.32 -14.75
N LEU A 20 22.59 -2.51 -14.32
CA LEU A 20 23.45 -3.43 -15.08
C LEU A 20 22.83 -3.94 -16.41
N LEU A 21 21.51 -3.75 -16.64
CA LEU A 21 20.85 -4.24 -17.86
C LEU A 21 20.68 -3.18 -18.96
N ARG A 22 20.94 -1.89 -18.68
CA ARG A 22 20.97 -0.88 -19.75
C ARG A 22 22.24 -0.91 -20.56
N GLY A 23 23.39 -1.25 -19.92
CA GLY A 23 24.68 -1.35 -20.58
C GLY A 23 24.74 -2.35 -21.73
N PRO A 24 24.35 -3.64 -21.55
CA PRO A 24 24.49 -4.63 -22.61
C PRO A 24 23.58 -4.37 -23.82
N MET A 25 22.42 -3.73 -23.64
CA MET A 25 21.55 -3.40 -24.77
C MET A 25 22.12 -2.28 -25.63
N PHE A 26 22.72 -1.25 -25.05
CA PHE A 26 23.44 -0.21 -25.80
C PHE A 26 24.73 -0.75 -26.40
N MET A 27 25.40 -1.70 -25.73
CA MET A 27 26.59 -2.35 -26.24
C MET A 27 26.28 -3.26 -27.43
N LEU A 28 25.16 -4.00 -27.38
CA LEU A 28 24.68 -4.81 -28.51
C LEU A 28 24.20 -3.95 -29.68
N LEU A 29 23.56 -2.82 -29.42
CA LEU A 29 23.15 -1.88 -30.46
C LEU A 29 24.37 -1.21 -31.10
N GLY A 30 25.36 -0.81 -30.30
CA GLY A 30 26.66 -0.29 -30.78
C GLY A 30 27.44 -1.32 -31.59
N LEU A 31 27.46 -2.58 -31.15
CA LEU A 31 28.12 -3.67 -31.86
C LEU A 31 27.39 -3.99 -33.19
N ALA A 32 26.08 -3.93 -33.23
CA ALA A 32 25.29 -4.13 -34.45
C ALA A 32 25.52 -3.02 -35.47
N VAL A 33 25.62 -1.76 -35.01
CA VAL A 33 25.96 -0.61 -35.87
C VAL A 33 27.39 -0.72 -36.37
N LEU A 34 28.35 -1.09 -35.52
CA LEU A 34 29.76 -1.32 -35.88
C LEU A 34 29.89 -2.47 -36.90
N LEU A 35 29.24 -3.59 -36.71
CA LEU A 35 29.25 -4.72 -37.65
C LEU A 35 28.56 -4.35 -38.97
N GLY A 36 27.51 -3.54 -38.96
CA GLY A 36 26.85 -3.02 -40.15
C GLY A 36 27.77 -2.05 -40.94
N ALA A 37 28.50 -1.16 -40.24
CA ALA A 37 29.47 -0.26 -40.88
C ALA A 37 30.68 -1.00 -41.47
N PHE A 38 31.16 -2.04 -40.78
CA PHE A 38 32.26 -2.88 -41.29
C PHE A 38 31.85 -3.72 -42.50
N SER A 39 30.59 -4.16 -42.62
CA SER A 39 30.12 -4.91 -43.79
C SER A 39 29.91 -4.03 -45.02
N ALA A 40 29.73 -2.72 -44.85
CA ALA A 40 29.56 -1.78 -45.94
C ALA A 40 30.90 -1.43 -46.68
N ASP A 41 32.03 -1.55 -45.96
CA ASP A 41 33.33 -1.10 -46.48
C ASP A 41 34.30 -2.25 -46.90
N SER A 42 33.86 -3.51 -46.75
CA SER A 42 34.71 -4.65 -47.01
C SER A 42 34.77 -5.04 -48.51
N LYS A 43 35.43 -4.21 -49.34
CA LYS A 43 35.99 -4.62 -50.62
C LYS A 43 37.20 -5.58 -50.47
N LEU A 44 37.57 -5.99 -49.27
CA LEU A 44 38.86 -6.60 -48.95
C LEU A 44 38.84 -8.08 -48.58
N VAL A 45 37.69 -8.75 -48.51
CA VAL A 45 37.68 -10.18 -48.19
C VAL A 45 36.71 -10.91 -49.11
N PRO A 46 37.14 -11.76 -50.06
CA PRO A 46 36.28 -12.64 -50.81
C PRO A 46 35.88 -13.84 -49.92
N VAL A 47 34.90 -13.63 -49.01
CA VAL A 47 34.28 -14.74 -48.28
C VAL A 47 33.23 -15.34 -49.21
N SER A 48 33.59 -16.50 -49.77
CA SER A 48 32.75 -17.31 -50.64
C SER A 48 31.41 -17.67 -49.99
N GLY A 49 30.30 -17.37 -50.65
CA GLY A 49 29.03 -17.97 -50.40
C GLY A 49 28.10 -17.19 -49.45
N ALA A 50 26.89 -17.60 -49.37
CA ALA A 50 25.66 -17.05 -48.77
C ALA A 50 25.75 -16.48 -47.32
N MET A 51 26.89 -16.46 -46.63
CA MET A 51 27.08 -16.10 -45.24
C MET A 51 26.84 -14.61 -44.86
N PRO A 52 27.18 -13.59 -45.69
CA PRO A 52 26.99 -12.19 -45.31
C PRO A 52 25.54 -11.74 -45.18
N TRP A 53 24.59 -12.44 -45.85
CA TRP A 53 23.15 -12.09 -45.81
C TRP A 53 22.37 -12.73 -44.66
N ILE A 54 22.83 -13.84 -44.10
CA ILE A 54 22.16 -14.56 -43.02
C ILE A 54 22.33 -13.82 -41.67
N LEU A 55 23.49 -13.25 -41.43
CA LEU A 55 23.82 -12.60 -40.17
C LEU A 55 22.88 -11.40 -39.80
N PRO A 56 22.60 -10.44 -40.72
CA PRO A 56 21.65 -9.37 -40.49
C PRO A 56 20.23 -9.89 -40.25
N GLN A 57 19.80 -10.92 -40.93
CA GLN A 57 18.46 -11.50 -40.78
C GLN A 57 18.30 -12.16 -39.39
N VAL A 58 19.30 -12.92 -38.95
CA VAL A 58 19.32 -13.53 -37.60
C VAL A 58 19.32 -12.44 -36.52
N LEU A 59 20.06 -11.35 -36.72
CA LEU A 59 20.08 -10.23 -35.79
C LEU A 59 18.72 -9.53 -35.68
N VAL A 60 18.06 -9.28 -36.82
CA VAL A 60 16.72 -8.68 -36.86
C VAL A 60 15.69 -9.59 -36.17
N LEU A 61 15.74 -10.89 -36.40
CA LEU A 61 14.86 -11.86 -35.74
C LEU A 61 15.12 -11.93 -34.24
N ALA A 62 16.39 -11.92 -33.81
CA ALA A 62 16.74 -11.89 -32.40
C ALA A 62 16.25 -10.60 -31.72
N MET A 63 16.44 -9.44 -32.36
CA MET A 63 15.90 -8.17 -31.87
C MET A 63 14.37 -8.18 -31.79
N ALA A 64 13.68 -8.66 -32.81
CA ALA A 64 12.23 -8.81 -32.82
C ALA A 64 11.75 -9.72 -31.67
N ALA A 65 12.40 -10.85 -31.46
CA ALA A 65 12.09 -11.76 -30.37
C ALA A 65 12.30 -11.10 -28.98
N LEU A 66 13.38 -10.34 -28.81
CA LEU A 66 13.66 -9.57 -27.59
C LEU A 66 12.61 -8.47 -27.35
N LEU A 67 12.23 -7.75 -28.40
CA LEU A 67 11.15 -6.74 -28.33
C LEU A 67 9.82 -7.36 -27.93
N VAL A 68 9.41 -8.45 -28.58
CA VAL A 68 8.18 -9.17 -28.25
C VAL A 68 8.21 -9.65 -26.78
N ARG A 69 9.34 -10.20 -26.34
CA ARG A 69 9.51 -10.63 -24.95
C ARG A 69 9.44 -9.45 -23.97
N SER A 70 10.03 -8.31 -24.31
CA SER A 70 9.97 -7.09 -23.51
C SER A 70 8.55 -6.57 -23.40
N VAL A 71 7.82 -6.47 -24.53
CA VAL A 71 6.43 -6.03 -24.56
C VAL A 71 5.51 -6.97 -23.75
N ARG A 72 5.70 -8.28 -23.87
CA ARG A 72 4.93 -9.25 -23.06
C ARG A 72 5.18 -9.05 -21.58
N LYS A 73 6.44 -8.91 -21.15
CA LYS A 73 6.77 -8.65 -19.74
C LYS A 73 6.17 -7.34 -19.23
N GLN A 74 6.17 -6.28 -20.06
CA GLN A 74 5.55 -5.01 -19.69
C GLN A 74 4.03 -5.14 -19.54
N ARG A 75 3.37 -5.88 -20.43
CA ARG A 75 1.92 -6.13 -20.33
C ARG A 75 1.55 -6.95 -19.10
N GLU A 76 2.31 -8.00 -18.79
CA GLU A 76 2.12 -8.80 -17.56
C GLU A 76 2.28 -7.91 -16.32
N PHE A 77 3.32 -7.08 -16.28
CA PHE A 77 3.58 -6.16 -15.18
C PHE A 77 2.45 -5.12 -15.01
N ALA A 78 2.00 -4.51 -16.11
CA ALA A 78 0.87 -3.57 -16.07
C ALA A 78 -0.43 -4.23 -15.60
N ARG A 79 -0.66 -5.50 -16.03
CA ARG A 79 -1.82 -6.29 -15.58
C ARG A 79 -1.75 -6.58 -14.08
N ASP A 80 -0.59 -7.00 -13.54
CA ASP A 80 -0.42 -7.27 -12.11
C ASP A 80 -0.66 -5.99 -11.27
N ILE A 81 -0.20 -4.81 -11.75
CA ILE A 81 -0.49 -3.52 -11.11
C ILE A 81 -1.99 -3.24 -11.09
N GLN A 82 -2.65 -3.34 -12.24
CA GLN A 82 -4.07 -3.06 -12.34
C GLN A 82 -4.90 -4.02 -11.49
N GLU A 83 -4.59 -5.31 -11.54
CA GLU A 83 -5.25 -6.33 -10.73
C GLU A 83 -5.07 -6.07 -9.22
N SER A 84 -3.87 -5.69 -8.80
CA SER A 84 -3.59 -5.37 -7.40
C SER A 84 -4.37 -4.13 -6.93
N ALA A 85 -4.38 -3.07 -7.74
CA ALA A 85 -5.11 -1.84 -7.42
C ALA A 85 -6.62 -2.08 -7.31
N GLU A 86 -7.20 -2.80 -8.29
CA GLU A 86 -8.63 -3.16 -8.29
C GLU A 86 -8.97 -4.02 -7.07
N ALA A 87 -8.17 -5.06 -6.79
CA ALA A 87 -8.42 -5.95 -5.67
C ALA A 87 -8.33 -5.23 -4.31
N VAL A 88 -7.40 -4.27 -4.15
CA VAL A 88 -7.30 -3.44 -2.94
C VAL A 88 -8.51 -2.51 -2.80
N GLN A 89 -8.94 -1.86 -3.89
CA GLN A 89 -10.12 -0.99 -3.89
C GLN A 89 -11.40 -1.74 -3.53
N LEU A 90 -11.54 -2.96 -4.06
CA LEU A 90 -12.68 -3.84 -3.79
C LEU A 90 -12.51 -4.64 -2.49
N ARG A 91 -11.40 -4.45 -1.75
CA ARG A 91 -11.09 -5.16 -0.49
C ARG A 91 -11.05 -6.68 -0.62
N GLN A 92 -10.73 -7.16 -1.78
CA GLN A 92 -10.52 -8.58 -2.06
C GLN A 92 -9.10 -8.98 -1.61
N TRP A 93 -8.87 -8.98 -0.28
CA TRP A 93 -7.53 -9.12 0.31
C TRP A 93 -6.75 -10.36 -0.17
N PRO A 94 -7.36 -11.56 -0.31
CA PRO A 94 -6.64 -12.74 -0.85
C PRO A 94 -6.19 -12.53 -2.31
N ARG A 95 -7.02 -11.89 -3.13
CA ARG A 95 -6.69 -11.57 -4.53
C ARG A 95 -5.61 -10.49 -4.62
N ALA A 96 -5.73 -9.44 -3.79
CA ALA A 96 -4.72 -8.39 -3.68
C ALA A 96 -3.36 -8.95 -3.25
N TRP A 97 -3.35 -9.82 -2.24
CA TRP A 97 -2.14 -10.53 -1.82
C TRP A 97 -1.50 -11.33 -2.97
N GLY A 98 -2.28 -12.10 -3.72
CA GLY A 98 -1.79 -12.88 -4.86
C GLY A 98 -1.15 -12.01 -5.94
N ALA A 99 -1.80 -10.92 -6.33
CA ALA A 99 -1.29 -9.98 -7.33
C ALA A 99 -0.03 -9.25 -6.87
N LEU A 100 -0.03 -8.69 -5.64
CA LEU A 100 1.10 -8.00 -5.05
C LEU A 100 2.31 -8.91 -4.85
N SER A 101 2.08 -10.17 -4.43
CA SER A 101 3.17 -11.14 -4.28
C SER A 101 3.84 -11.46 -5.61
N ARG A 102 3.07 -11.61 -6.70
CA ARG A 102 3.65 -11.82 -8.04
C ARG A 102 4.45 -10.61 -8.50
N LEU A 103 3.93 -9.41 -8.26
CA LEU A 103 4.55 -8.15 -8.63
C LEU A 103 5.88 -7.92 -7.88
N LEU A 104 5.88 -8.07 -6.55
CA LEU A 104 7.01 -7.73 -5.68
C LEU A 104 8.09 -8.82 -5.60
N ARG A 105 7.82 -10.04 -6.08
CA ARG A 105 8.87 -11.07 -6.26
C ARG A 105 9.88 -10.73 -7.35
N LYS A 106 9.60 -9.73 -8.17
CA LYS A 106 10.46 -9.26 -9.24
C LYS A 106 10.97 -7.86 -8.91
N PRO A 107 12.18 -7.48 -9.33
CA PRO A 107 12.67 -6.12 -9.18
C PRO A 107 11.73 -5.12 -9.86
N VAL A 108 11.25 -4.13 -9.11
CA VAL A 108 10.39 -3.05 -9.62
C VAL A 108 11.25 -1.84 -9.88
N SER A 109 11.49 -1.52 -11.15
CA SER A 109 12.40 -0.44 -11.54
C SER A 109 11.83 0.97 -11.32
N HIS A 110 10.49 1.10 -11.25
CA HIS A 110 9.82 2.39 -11.05
C HIS A 110 9.61 2.64 -9.56
N PRO A 111 10.26 3.67 -8.96
CA PRO A 111 10.18 3.88 -7.51
C PRO A 111 8.75 4.17 -7.04
N THR A 112 7.99 4.99 -7.78
CA THR A 112 6.59 5.31 -7.44
C THR A 112 5.70 4.05 -7.43
N VAL A 113 5.80 3.21 -8.46
CA VAL A 113 5.03 1.96 -8.55
C VAL A 113 5.39 1.01 -7.42
N ARG A 114 6.68 0.92 -7.10
CA ARG A 114 7.14 0.11 -5.97
C ARG A 114 6.57 0.61 -4.65
N ALA A 115 6.63 1.92 -4.41
CA ALA A 115 6.10 2.54 -3.20
C ALA A 115 4.58 2.32 -3.07
N GLU A 116 3.81 2.51 -4.15
CA GLU A 116 2.36 2.21 -4.17
C GLU A 116 2.09 0.74 -3.88
N SER A 117 2.86 -0.18 -4.48
CA SER A 117 2.71 -1.61 -4.24
C SER A 117 3.05 -2.00 -2.80
N LEU A 118 4.04 -1.37 -2.18
CA LEU A 118 4.38 -1.57 -0.77
C LEU A 118 3.30 -1.00 0.15
N LEU A 119 2.74 0.18 -0.14
CA LEU A 119 1.58 0.72 0.60
C LEU A 119 0.37 -0.21 0.50
N ALA A 120 0.09 -0.74 -0.69
CA ALA A 120 -0.97 -1.70 -0.89
C ALA A 120 -0.71 -3.02 -0.12
N LEU A 121 0.54 -3.50 -0.09
CA LEU A 121 0.95 -4.67 0.69
C LEU A 121 0.79 -4.44 2.19
N ALA A 122 1.15 -3.26 2.70
CA ALA A 122 0.94 -2.88 4.09
C ALA A 122 -0.55 -2.85 4.46
N ALA A 123 -1.42 -2.35 3.56
CA ALA A 123 -2.87 -2.40 3.75
C ALA A 123 -3.42 -3.83 3.82
N VAL A 124 -2.88 -4.76 2.99
CA VAL A 124 -3.21 -6.18 3.07
C VAL A 124 -2.72 -6.79 4.40
N ALA A 125 -1.52 -6.41 4.87
CA ALA A 125 -0.99 -6.84 6.16
C ALA A 125 -1.90 -6.40 7.32
N GLU A 126 -2.28 -5.13 7.33
CA GLU A 126 -3.19 -4.57 8.35
C GLU A 126 -4.56 -5.26 8.34
N ALA A 127 -5.12 -5.53 7.15
CA ALA A 127 -6.39 -6.23 7.02
C ALA A 127 -6.36 -7.69 7.51
N ASN A 128 -5.18 -8.30 7.55
CA ASN A 128 -4.95 -9.63 8.12
C ASN A 128 -4.38 -9.59 9.55
N GLU A 129 -4.41 -8.43 10.21
CA GLU A 129 -3.88 -8.22 11.56
C GLU A 129 -2.37 -8.54 11.71
N ALA A 130 -1.63 -8.59 10.60
CA ALA A 130 -0.19 -8.80 10.56
C ALA A 130 0.56 -7.46 10.75
N PHE A 131 0.40 -6.84 11.93
CA PHE A 131 0.87 -5.47 12.18
C PHE A 131 2.40 -5.35 12.19
N GLU A 132 3.12 -6.36 12.64
CA GLU A 132 4.59 -6.39 12.56
C GLU A 132 5.08 -6.37 11.10
N ALA A 133 4.39 -7.10 10.22
CA ALA A 133 4.70 -7.08 8.80
C ALA A 133 4.40 -5.71 8.17
N SER A 134 3.28 -5.06 8.52
CA SER A 134 2.96 -3.72 8.04
C SER A 134 3.96 -2.69 8.55
N GLN A 135 4.36 -2.76 9.82
CA GLN A 135 5.40 -1.92 10.41
C GLN A 135 6.70 -2.02 9.60
N ARG A 136 7.19 -3.24 9.36
CA ARG A 136 8.43 -3.46 8.61
C ARG A 136 8.38 -2.94 7.18
N ILE A 137 7.21 -3.05 6.52
CA ILE A 137 7.01 -2.47 5.19
C ILE A 137 7.13 -0.95 5.23
N TYR A 138 6.46 -0.28 6.17
CA TYR A 138 6.53 1.19 6.30
C TYR A 138 7.94 1.67 6.64
N GLU A 139 8.64 0.99 7.56
CA GLU A 139 10.04 1.28 7.89
C GLU A 139 10.93 1.23 6.66
N SER A 140 10.82 0.14 5.87
CA SER A 140 11.60 -0.01 4.64
C SER A 140 11.35 1.11 3.64
N MET A 141 10.10 1.57 3.49
CA MET A 141 9.78 2.70 2.62
C MET A 141 10.43 4.00 3.08
N LEU A 142 10.46 4.23 4.40
CA LEU A 142 11.07 5.43 4.99
C LEU A 142 12.61 5.39 4.94
N GLU A 143 13.22 4.22 5.08
CA GLU A 143 14.66 4.00 4.93
C GLU A 143 15.13 4.32 3.50
N GLU A 144 14.40 3.85 2.51
CA GLU A 144 14.80 3.97 1.10
C GLU A 144 14.61 5.37 0.50
N ARG A 145 13.72 6.18 1.06
CA ARG A 145 13.44 7.58 0.65
C ARG A 145 13.18 7.79 -0.84
N GLN A 146 12.83 6.74 -1.58
CA GLN A 146 12.63 6.79 -3.04
C GLN A 146 11.18 7.08 -3.45
N ALA A 147 10.26 7.18 -2.48
CA ALA A 147 8.86 7.49 -2.70
C ALA A 147 8.63 9.00 -2.77
N ASP A 148 7.52 9.41 -3.37
CA ASP A 148 7.14 10.82 -3.35
C ASP A 148 6.74 11.28 -1.92
N PRO A 149 6.72 12.58 -1.64
CA PRO A 149 6.41 13.11 -0.30
C PRO A 149 5.07 12.61 0.24
N VAL A 150 4.01 12.49 -0.58
CA VAL A 150 2.69 12.03 -0.14
C VAL A 150 2.72 10.57 0.28
N GLN A 151 3.43 9.72 -0.48
CA GLN A 151 3.63 8.31 -0.15
C GLN A 151 4.43 8.15 1.15
N LEU A 152 5.48 8.97 1.36
CA LEU A 152 6.26 8.97 2.60
C LEU A 152 5.42 9.41 3.80
N TYR A 153 4.54 10.41 3.65
CA TYR A 153 3.60 10.79 4.70
C TYR A 153 2.61 9.67 5.00
N THR A 154 2.07 9.03 3.97
CA THR A 154 1.17 7.89 4.15
C THR A 154 1.86 6.76 4.90
N ALA A 155 3.13 6.48 4.58
CA ALA A 155 3.93 5.49 5.28
C ALA A 155 4.18 5.86 6.74
N ARG A 156 4.47 7.16 7.06
CA ARG A 156 4.62 7.62 8.46
C ARG A 156 3.33 7.47 9.27
N VAL A 157 2.19 7.83 8.69
CA VAL A 157 0.88 7.66 9.35
C VAL A 157 0.58 6.18 9.58
N GLY A 158 0.83 5.33 8.57
CA GLY A 158 0.67 3.88 8.69
C GLY A 158 1.60 3.27 9.73
N LEU A 159 2.88 3.70 9.76
CA LEU A 159 3.85 3.28 10.77
C LEU A 159 3.38 3.62 12.19
N GLY A 160 2.90 4.86 12.41
CA GLY A 160 2.36 5.26 13.71
C GLY A 160 1.19 4.37 14.17
N ALA A 161 0.30 4.00 13.25
CA ALA A 161 -0.80 3.09 13.55
C ALA A 161 -0.32 1.66 13.85
N ALA A 162 0.66 1.16 13.09
CA ALA A 162 1.26 -0.16 13.30
C ALA A 162 1.99 -0.24 14.64
N LEU A 163 2.80 0.78 15.01
CA LEU A 163 3.49 0.89 16.28
C LEU A 163 2.52 0.86 17.49
N LEU A 164 1.39 1.57 17.40
CA LEU A 164 0.36 1.52 18.46
C LEU A 164 -0.21 0.12 18.62
N ARG A 165 -0.38 -0.64 17.54
CA ARG A 165 -0.94 -1.99 17.55
C ARG A 165 0.04 -3.06 17.98
N THR A 166 1.34 -2.85 17.73
CA THR A 166 2.41 -3.73 18.20
C THR A 166 2.87 -3.41 19.63
N GLY A 167 2.22 -2.42 20.29
CA GLY A 167 2.53 -2.03 21.66
C GLY A 167 3.79 -1.17 21.82
N GLN A 168 4.40 -0.72 20.72
CA GLN A 168 5.56 0.17 20.70
C GLN A 168 5.12 1.63 20.93
N THR A 169 4.49 1.88 22.07
CA THR A 169 3.77 3.12 22.35
C THR A 169 4.70 4.35 22.38
N THR A 170 5.91 4.21 22.92
CA THR A 170 6.88 5.33 23.01
C THR A 170 7.28 5.83 21.63
N ASP A 171 7.60 4.90 20.70
CA ASP A 171 8.00 5.25 19.34
C ASP A 171 6.82 5.83 18.55
N ALA A 172 5.62 5.28 18.76
CA ALA A 172 4.40 5.81 18.17
C ALA A 172 4.13 7.25 18.60
N VAL A 173 4.22 7.55 19.91
CA VAL A 173 4.03 8.90 20.44
C VAL A 173 5.04 9.87 19.86
N GLY A 174 6.34 9.52 19.86
CA GLY A 174 7.38 10.36 19.30
C GLY A 174 7.21 10.64 17.79
N LEU A 175 6.67 9.68 17.04
CA LEU A 175 6.36 9.85 15.62
C LEU A 175 5.14 10.75 15.42
N ILE A 176 4.06 10.51 16.16
CA ILE A 176 2.80 11.27 16.04
C ILE A 176 3.03 12.73 16.45
N ASP A 177 3.74 12.99 17.54
CA ASP A 177 4.04 14.34 18.00
C ASP A 177 4.87 15.14 16.98
N ARG A 178 5.74 14.47 16.22
CA ARG A 178 6.46 15.11 15.11
C ARG A 178 5.52 15.48 13.97
N LEU A 179 4.63 14.54 13.59
CA LEU A 179 3.64 14.76 12.52
C LEU A 179 2.63 15.87 12.88
N GLU A 180 2.22 15.98 14.16
CA GLU A 180 1.30 17.05 14.63
C GLU A 180 1.92 18.45 14.51
N ARG A 181 3.25 18.58 14.57
CA ARG A 181 3.97 19.86 14.46
C ARG A 181 4.24 20.30 13.02
N GLU A 182 4.09 19.40 12.06
CA GLU A 182 4.33 19.71 10.67
C GLU A 182 3.15 20.51 10.08
N GLU A 183 3.44 21.57 9.31
CA GLU A 183 2.41 22.30 8.55
C GLU A 183 2.00 21.47 7.33
N LEU A 184 0.81 20.90 7.37
CA LEU A 184 0.33 19.95 6.38
C LEU A 184 -0.99 20.38 5.75
N PRO A 185 -1.23 20.00 4.47
CA PRO A 185 -2.53 20.15 3.84
C PRO A 185 -3.64 19.51 4.67
N GLY A 186 -4.85 20.08 4.63
CA GLY A 186 -5.97 19.64 5.47
C GLY A 186 -6.32 18.16 5.36
N SER A 187 -6.14 17.54 4.19
CA SER A 187 -6.37 16.10 4.02
C SER A 187 -5.37 15.24 4.81
N LEU A 188 -4.08 15.60 4.79
CA LEU A 188 -3.05 14.90 5.57
C LEU A 188 -3.23 15.16 7.08
N ARG A 189 -3.55 16.40 7.45
CA ARG A 189 -3.86 16.77 8.83
C ARG A 189 -5.03 15.96 9.39
N ALA A 190 -6.08 15.71 8.61
CA ALA A 190 -7.19 14.86 9.05
C ALA A 190 -6.77 13.41 9.35
N HIS A 191 -5.84 12.84 8.59
CA HIS A 191 -5.30 11.51 8.87
C HIS A 191 -4.44 11.49 10.14
N ILE A 192 -3.68 12.55 10.41
CA ILE A 192 -2.87 12.67 11.64
C ILE A 192 -3.78 12.85 12.85
N GLU A 193 -4.82 13.68 12.76
CA GLU A 193 -5.80 13.82 13.85
C GLU A 193 -6.55 12.50 14.13
N LEU A 194 -6.81 11.70 13.09
CA LEU A 194 -7.36 10.36 13.26
C LEU A 194 -6.39 9.44 14.01
N LEU A 195 -5.10 9.49 13.66
CA LEU A 195 -4.05 8.72 14.30
C LEU A 195 -3.82 9.18 15.74
N ALA A 196 -3.84 10.50 16.00
CA ALA A 196 -3.73 11.08 17.34
C ALA A 196 -4.90 10.66 18.23
N LEU A 197 -6.13 10.66 17.69
CA LEU A 197 -7.30 10.15 18.41
C LEU A 197 -7.15 8.66 18.74
N PHE A 198 -6.63 7.85 17.81
CA PHE A 198 -6.38 6.44 18.07
C PHE A 198 -5.31 6.24 19.15
N ARG A 199 -4.23 7.05 19.16
CA ARG A 199 -3.23 7.09 20.25
C ARG A 199 -3.89 7.38 21.60
N GLU A 200 -4.69 8.45 21.69
CA GLU A 200 -5.38 8.84 22.91
C GLU A 200 -6.26 7.70 23.47
N ILE A 201 -6.97 7.01 22.58
CA ILE A 201 -7.81 5.86 22.93
C ILE A 201 -6.95 4.71 23.45
N THR A 202 -5.86 4.38 22.76
CA THR A 202 -4.97 3.27 23.12
C THR A 202 -4.28 3.53 24.46
N MET A 203 -3.90 4.77 24.74
CA MET A 203 -3.26 5.19 26.00
C MET A 203 -4.25 5.42 27.16
N GLY A 204 -5.55 5.31 26.92
CA GLY A 204 -6.55 5.56 27.96
C GLY A 204 -6.87 7.04 28.22
N HIS A 205 -6.33 7.96 27.42
CA HIS A 205 -6.50 9.42 27.56
C HIS A 205 -7.63 9.99 26.69
N ALA A 206 -8.50 9.13 26.18
CA ALA A 206 -9.55 9.50 25.24
C ALA A 206 -10.51 10.58 25.77
N ALA A 207 -10.71 10.66 27.10
CA ALA A 207 -11.58 11.65 27.73
C ALA A 207 -10.99 13.06 27.75
N ASP A 208 -9.65 13.20 27.75
CA ASP A 208 -8.95 14.44 28.04
C ASP A 208 -9.09 15.49 26.91
N ARG A 209 -9.44 15.07 25.70
CA ARG A 209 -9.52 15.93 24.51
C ARG A 209 -10.87 15.87 23.80
N LEU A 210 -11.93 15.48 24.51
CA LEU A 210 -13.29 15.46 23.96
C LEU A 210 -13.90 16.85 23.74
N ASP A 211 -13.33 17.89 24.31
CA ASP A 211 -13.62 19.29 24.00
C ASP A 211 -13.43 19.64 22.52
N ARG A 212 -12.45 19.01 21.87
CA ARG A 212 -12.17 19.18 20.43
C ARG A 212 -12.93 18.23 19.52
N ALA A 213 -13.87 17.46 20.03
CA ALA A 213 -14.59 16.43 19.24
C ALA A 213 -15.35 17.03 18.05
N ASP A 214 -15.96 18.19 18.23
CA ASP A 214 -16.75 18.85 17.18
C ASP A 214 -15.83 19.41 16.08
N GLU A 215 -14.63 19.93 16.43
CA GLU A 215 -13.61 20.35 15.47
C GLU A 215 -13.08 19.14 14.66
N ARG A 216 -12.79 18.04 15.33
CA ARG A 216 -12.36 16.78 14.70
C ARG A 216 -13.43 16.23 13.78
N GLN A 217 -14.70 16.23 14.22
CA GLN A 217 -15.82 15.81 13.38
C GLN A 217 -15.88 16.62 12.09
N HIS A 218 -15.78 17.94 12.19
CA HIS A 218 -15.78 18.83 11.03
C HIS A 218 -14.59 18.57 10.11
N LEU A 219 -13.39 18.42 10.67
CA LEU A 219 -12.17 18.11 9.91
C LEU A 219 -12.29 16.78 9.15
N PHE A 220 -12.75 15.72 9.82
CA PHE A 220 -12.93 14.40 9.21
C PHE A 220 -13.98 14.45 8.08
N ARG A 221 -15.13 15.09 8.33
CA ARG A 221 -16.19 15.24 7.34
C ARG A 221 -15.70 15.96 6.09
N ARG A 222 -14.89 17.01 6.27
CA ARG A 222 -14.41 17.86 5.17
C ARG A 222 -13.36 17.17 4.31
N HIS A 223 -12.49 16.35 4.91
CA HIS A 223 -11.26 15.88 4.26
C HIS A 223 -11.17 14.36 4.05
N LEU A 224 -11.91 13.53 4.79
CA LEU A 224 -11.81 12.09 4.69
C LEU A 224 -12.94 11.44 3.87
N GLY A 225 -13.99 12.18 3.49
CA GLY A 225 -15.13 11.62 2.77
C GLY A 225 -15.77 10.45 3.55
N THR A 226 -15.98 9.31 2.90
CA THR A 226 -16.54 8.11 3.55
C THR A 226 -15.63 7.56 4.66
N ARG A 227 -14.31 7.81 4.59
CA ARG A 227 -13.37 7.40 5.65
C ARG A 227 -13.53 8.20 6.95
N ALA A 228 -14.33 9.29 6.96
CA ALA A 228 -14.71 9.98 8.20
C ALA A 228 -15.40 9.04 9.19
N GLY A 229 -16.05 7.98 8.70
CA GLY A 229 -16.63 6.92 9.53
C GLY A 229 -15.67 6.31 10.53
N TYR A 230 -14.39 6.18 10.19
CA TYR A 230 -13.36 5.72 11.13
C TYR A 230 -13.16 6.71 12.30
N GLY A 231 -13.09 8.01 12.00
CA GLY A 231 -12.97 9.05 13.02
C GLY A 231 -14.19 9.12 13.92
N TYR A 232 -15.38 9.01 13.35
CA TYR A 232 -16.62 8.98 14.13
C TYR A 232 -16.72 7.75 15.03
N ALA A 233 -16.32 6.59 14.55
CA ALA A 233 -16.29 5.37 15.37
C ALA A 233 -15.32 5.49 16.55
N LEU A 234 -14.14 6.07 16.33
CA LEU A 234 -13.19 6.32 17.43
C LEU A 234 -13.72 7.39 18.40
N LEU A 235 -14.39 8.45 17.93
CA LEU A 235 -15.05 9.42 18.79
C LEU A 235 -16.18 8.75 19.61
N ALA A 236 -16.97 7.84 19.01
CA ALA A 236 -17.96 7.07 19.73
C ALA A 236 -17.34 6.29 20.90
N LEU A 237 -16.21 5.61 20.65
CA LEU A 237 -15.48 4.87 21.68
C LEU A 237 -14.95 5.80 22.77
N ALA A 238 -14.41 6.95 22.40
CA ALA A 238 -13.92 7.95 23.35
C ALA A 238 -15.05 8.49 24.26
N PHE A 239 -16.21 8.81 23.68
CA PHE A 239 -17.38 9.25 24.44
C PHE A 239 -17.95 8.16 25.36
N ASP A 240 -17.98 6.91 24.90
CA ASP A 240 -18.42 5.79 25.73
C ASP A 240 -17.52 5.60 26.96
N ARG A 241 -16.19 5.63 26.76
CA ARG A 241 -15.20 5.54 27.84
C ARG A 241 -15.30 6.73 28.82
N ALA A 242 -15.70 7.89 28.34
CA ALA A 242 -15.92 9.09 29.16
C ALA A 242 -17.31 9.10 29.86
N GLY A 243 -18.10 8.01 29.75
CA GLY A 243 -19.40 7.92 30.39
C GLY A 243 -20.48 8.81 29.76
N ARG A 244 -20.35 9.14 28.46
CA ARG A 244 -21.31 9.97 27.70
C ARG A 244 -22.05 9.13 26.63
N PRO A 245 -22.94 8.22 27.02
CA PRO A 245 -23.52 7.20 26.14
C PRO A 245 -24.36 7.79 25.00
N GLU A 246 -25.06 8.90 25.22
CA GLU A 246 -25.88 9.54 24.17
C GLU A 246 -25.03 10.07 23.01
N ARG A 247 -23.91 10.73 23.31
CA ARG A 247 -22.97 11.19 22.28
C ARG A 247 -22.27 10.01 21.61
N ALA A 248 -21.91 8.97 22.37
CA ALA A 248 -21.33 7.74 21.83
C ALA A 248 -22.28 7.07 20.81
N ALA A 249 -23.55 6.90 21.16
CA ALA A 249 -24.57 6.32 20.29
C ALA A 249 -24.73 7.14 18.99
N LYS A 250 -24.78 8.48 19.11
CA LYS A 250 -24.89 9.36 17.96
C LYS A 250 -23.70 9.22 17.01
N PHE A 251 -22.47 9.31 17.53
CA PHE A 251 -21.26 9.17 16.71
C PHE A 251 -21.13 7.78 16.09
N TRP A 252 -21.57 6.71 16.81
CA TRP A 252 -21.59 5.37 16.25
C TRP A 252 -22.60 5.23 15.11
N GLN A 253 -23.78 5.82 15.25
CA GLN A 253 -24.78 5.86 14.19
C GLN A 253 -24.23 6.59 12.97
N ASP A 254 -23.63 7.79 13.13
CA ASP A 254 -23.01 8.56 12.05
C ASP A 254 -21.88 7.78 11.36
N ALA A 255 -21.08 7.03 12.13
CA ALA A 255 -20.02 6.17 11.60
C ALA A 255 -20.58 5.05 10.72
N THR A 256 -21.63 4.37 11.18
CA THR A 256 -22.25 3.23 10.48
C THR A 256 -23.05 3.63 9.25
N LEU A 257 -23.43 4.90 9.12
CA LEU A 257 -23.97 5.47 7.87
C LEU A 257 -22.91 5.62 6.78
N LEU A 258 -21.64 5.83 7.15
CA LEU A 258 -20.54 6.05 6.21
C LEU A 258 -19.79 4.75 5.89
N GLN A 259 -19.67 3.85 6.85
CA GLN A 259 -18.92 2.60 6.73
C GLN A 259 -19.67 1.45 7.44
N PRO A 260 -19.72 0.24 6.87
CA PRO A 260 -20.28 -0.92 7.54
C PRO A 260 -19.61 -1.18 8.89
N ALA A 261 -20.38 -1.56 9.91
CA ALA A 261 -19.86 -1.86 11.24
C ALA A 261 -18.77 -2.94 11.24
N SER A 262 -18.93 -3.96 10.39
CA SER A 262 -17.92 -5.03 10.21
C SER A 262 -16.56 -4.48 9.77
N GLU A 263 -16.57 -3.46 8.91
CA GLU A 263 -15.37 -2.82 8.44
C GLU A 263 -14.70 -1.95 9.50
N LEU A 264 -15.51 -1.19 10.25
CA LEU A 264 -15.04 -0.39 11.37
C LEU A 264 -14.35 -1.28 12.41
N ILE A 265 -14.95 -2.43 12.73
CA ILE A 265 -14.40 -3.41 13.67
C ILE A 265 -13.14 -4.10 13.10
N CYS A 266 -13.12 -4.43 11.82
CA CYS A 266 -11.94 -5.00 11.19
C CYS A 266 -10.76 -4.03 11.25
N ARG A 267 -11.02 -2.72 11.08
CA ARG A 267 -9.98 -1.69 11.15
C ARG A 267 -9.54 -1.40 12.58
N PHE A 268 -10.47 -1.40 13.54
CA PHE A 268 -10.25 -1.09 14.96
C PHE A 268 -10.96 -2.12 15.82
N GLY A 269 -10.24 -3.16 16.26
CA GLY A 269 -10.80 -4.26 17.08
C GLY A 269 -11.46 -3.79 18.37
N GLU A 270 -11.01 -2.65 18.91
CA GLU A 270 -11.52 -2.00 20.10
C GLU A 270 -13.01 -1.59 19.97
N LEU A 271 -13.49 -1.41 18.73
CA LEU A 271 -14.88 -1.03 18.45
C LEU A 271 -15.89 -2.16 18.65
N ARG A 272 -15.45 -3.40 18.90
CA ARG A 272 -16.37 -4.54 19.18
C ARG A 272 -17.27 -4.23 20.37
N THR A 273 -16.75 -3.56 21.41
CA THR A 273 -17.52 -3.18 22.58
C THR A 273 -18.60 -2.17 22.25
N ILE A 274 -18.32 -1.20 21.40
CA ILE A 274 -19.27 -0.20 20.94
C ILE A 274 -20.35 -0.82 20.07
N ALA A 275 -19.95 -1.66 19.13
CA ALA A 275 -20.88 -2.34 18.21
C ALA A 275 -21.89 -3.25 18.96
N SER A 276 -21.46 -3.89 20.06
CA SER A 276 -22.35 -4.69 20.89
C SER A 276 -23.31 -3.85 21.75
N LYS A 277 -22.87 -2.66 22.19
CA LYS A 277 -23.61 -1.78 23.08
C LYS A 277 -24.61 -0.87 22.33
N TYR A 278 -24.20 -0.39 21.16
CA TYR A 278 -25.02 0.48 20.31
C TYR A 278 -25.29 -0.21 18.97
N PRO A 279 -26.43 -0.90 18.83
CA PRO A 279 -26.78 -1.51 17.55
C PRO A 279 -26.88 -0.39 16.50
N GLY A 280 -25.95 -0.40 15.53
CA GLY A 280 -25.96 0.52 14.40
C GLY A 280 -27.27 0.39 13.62
N SER A 281 -27.64 1.43 12.86
CA SER A 281 -28.82 1.41 12.00
C SER A 281 -28.84 0.14 11.17
N ARG A 282 -29.81 -0.73 11.43
CA ARG A 282 -30.14 -2.02 10.82
C ARG A 282 -29.19 -2.46 9.70
N ILE A 283 -28.26 -3.34 10.03
CA ILE A 283 -27.68 -4.25 9.03
C ILE A 283 -28.88 -4.98 8.38
N PRO A 284 -29.02 -4.97 7.06
CA PRO A 284 -30.01 -5.84 6.42
C PRO A 284 -29.74 -7.27 6.90
N ARG A 285 -30.74 -7.90 7.53
CA ARG A 285 -30.73 -9.31 7.94
C ARG A 285 -30.56 -10.16 6.65
N GLY A 286 -29.34 -10.38 6.18
CA GLY A 286 -29.11 -11.15 4.95
C GLY A 286 -27.66 -11.52 4.70
N LEU A 287 -26.73 -10.96 5.45
CA LEU A 287 -25.31 -11.37 5.41
C LEU A 287 -25.00 -12.14 6.71
N THR A 288 -25.60 -13.32 6.82
CA THR A 288 -25.09 -14.36 7.70
C THR A 288 -23.66 -14.68 7.29
N THR A 289 -22.75 -14.71 8.26
CA THR A 289 -21.40 -15.24 8.18
C THR A 289 -21.30 -16.37 7.17
N PRO A 290 -20.31 -16.36 6.25
CA PRO A 290 -20.00 -17.54 5.47
C PRO A 290 -19.68 -18.66 6.46
N GLU A 291 -20.46 -19.74 6.38
CA GLU A 291 -20.21 -20.99 7.07
C GLU A 291 -18.74 -21.39 6.85
N PRO A 292 -17.97 -21.78 7.89
CA PRO A 292 -16.62 -22.27 7.68
C PRO A 292 -16.75 -23.50 6.78
N LEU A 293 -16.11 -23.42 5.61
CA LEU A 293 -15.93 -24.58 4.75
C LEU A 293 -15.29 -25.67 5.61
N GLY A 294 -16.07 -26.69 5.91
CA GLY A 294 -15.66 -27.87 6.63
C GLY A 294 -14.51 -28.61 5.91
N PRO A 295 -13.89 -29.55 6.60
CA PRO A 295 -12.59 -30.15 6.27
C PRO A 295 -12.56 -30.85 4.92
#